data_4a78eb31ee28fb0155af01b68f54c452
#
_entry.id   4a78eb31ee28fb0155af01b68f54c452
#
_cell.length_a   1.000
_cell.length_b   1.000
_cell.length_c   1.000
_cell.angle_alpha   90.00
_cell.angle_beta   90.00
_cell.angle_gamma   90.00
#
_symmetry.space_group_name_H-M   'P 1'
#
loop_
_entity.id
_entity.type
_entity.pdbx_description
1 polymer ?
#
loop_
_entity_poly.entity_id
_entity_poly.type
_entity_poly.pdbx_seq_one_letter_code
_entity_poly.pdbx_strand_id
1 'polypeptide(L)' 'MANAGRVSIVPKGEYSDTVDYKRLDLVRFDNDLYIAKKANTGVAPTDSETWMLALENVSQ' A
#
# COMPACT_ATOMS: atom_id res chain seq x y z
N MET A 1 24.40 10.26 5.64
CA MET A 1 24.05 10.23 5.16
C MET A 1 23.15 10.63 4.63
N ALA A 2 23.22 11.02 4.53
CA ALA A 2 22.51 11.60 3.69
C ALA A 2 21.32 11.03 3.18
N ASN A 3 20.92 10.07 3.66
CA ASN A 3 19.68 9.49 3.26
C ASN A 3 18.52 9.92 4.12
N ALA A 4 18.74 10.92 4.88
CA ALA A 4 17.65 11.47 5.65
C ALA A 4 16.54 11.79 4.70
N GLY A 5 15.37 11.38 5.00
CA GLY A 5 14.23 11.61 4.14
C GLY A 5 13.99 10.54 3.11
N ARG A 6 14.93 9.66 2.90
CA ARG A 6 14.69 8.57 2.00
C ARG A 6 13.72 7.59 2.63
N VAL A 7 12.74 7.15 1.87
CA VAL A 7 11.77 6.18 2.35
C VAL A 7 11.71 5.02 1.38
N SER A 8 11.34 3.88 1.88
CA SER A 8 11.24 2.68 1.07
C SER A 8 9.83 2.12 1.13
N ILE A 9 9.33 1.70 -0.01
CA ILE A 9 8.06 1.03 -0.08
C ILE A 9 8.28 -0.41 0.37
N VAL A 10 7.40 -0.91 1.21
CA VAL A 10 7.51 -2.25 1.78
C VAL A 10 6.43 -3.13 1.18
N PRO A 11 6.78 -4.10 0.33
CA PRO A 11 5.77 -4.99 -0.24
C PRO A 11 5.21 -5.90 0.83
N LYS A 12 3.88 -5.96 0.91
CA LYS A 12 3.19 -6.78 1.88
C LYS A 12 2.40 -7.92 1.26
N GLY A 13 2.37 -8.00 -0.06
CA GLY A 13 1.61 -9.05 -0.73
C GLY A 13 0.16 -8.64 -0.92
N GLU A 14 -0.73 -9.60 -0.86
CA GLU A 14 -2.13 -9.33 -1.10
C GLU A 14 -2.76 -8.61 0.08
N TYR A 15 -3.67 -7.72 -0.21
CA TYR A 15 -4.36 -6.99 0.84
C TYR A 15 -5.12 -7.96 1.76
N SER A 16 -5.06 -7.69 3.05
CA SER A 16 -5.83 -8.43 4.03
C SER A 16 -6.42 -7.45 5.03
N ASP A 17 -7.68 -7.64 5.37
CA ASP A 17 -8.33 -6.71 6.29
C ASP A 17 -7.97 -6.98 7.75
N THR A 18 -7.13 -7.97 8.00
CA THR A 18 -6.70 -8.26 9.36
C THR A 18 -5.28 -7.82 9.65
N VAL A 19 -4.58 -7.26 8.67
CA VAL A 19 -3.20 -6.85 8.83
C VAL A 19 -3.14 -5.36 9.13
N ASP A 20 -2.26 -4.98 10.05
CA ASP A 20 -2.00 -3.58 10.33
C ASP A 20 -1.01 -3.06 9.32
N TYR A 21 -1.44 -2.12 8.49
CA TYR A 21 -0.58 -1.54 7.49
C TYR A 21 -0.04 -0.20 7.95
N LYS A 22 1.13 0.14 7.47
CA LYS A 22 1.79 1.39 7.79
C LYS A 22 1.97 2.19 6.52
N ARG A 23 2.29 3.44 6.67
CA ARG A 23 2.55 4.30 5.54
C ARG A 23 3.62 3.66 4.65
N LEU A 24 3.38 3.66 3.37
CA LEU A 24 4.27 3.12 2.33
C LEU A 24 4.25 1.60 2.23
N ASP A 25 3.34 0.93 2.91
CA ASP A 25 3.14 -0.49 2.65
C ASP A 25 2.44 -0.64 1.31
N LEU A 26 2.90 -1.61 0.53
CA LEU A 26 2.38 -1.86 -0.82
C LEU A 26 1.60 -3.15 -0.80
N VAL A 27 0.37 -3.11 -1.28
CA VAL A 27 -0.47 -4.30 -1.33
C VAL A 27 -1.01 -4.47 -2.73
N ARG A 28 -1.37 -5.71 -3.04
CA ARG A 28 -2.06 -6.04 -4.27
C ARG A 28 -3.53 -6.27 -3.95
N PHE A 29 -4.38 -5.65 -4.72
CA PHE A 29 -5.81 -5.79 -4.53
C PHE A 29 -6.49 -5.70 -5.88
N ASP A 30 -7.25 -6.73 -6.25
CA ASP A 30 -8.05 -6.72 -7.48
C ASP A 30 -7.18 -6.39 -8.70
N ASN A 31 -6.00 -7.01 -8.78
CA ASN A 31 -5.06 -6.85 -9.89
C ASN A 31 -4.42 -5.46 -9.97
N ASP A 32 -4.53 -4.68 -8.93
CA ASP A 32 -3.90 -3.37 -8.87
C ASP A 32 -2.96 -3.33 -7.69
N LEU A 33 -2.00 -2.44 -7.73
CA LEU A 33 -1.10 -2.22 -6.60
C LEU A 33 -1.45 -0.89 -5.95
N TYR A 34 -1.52 -0.92 -4.62
CA TYR A 34 -1.85 0.27 -3.85
C TYR A 34 -0.79 0.50 -2.78
N ILE A 35 -0.58 1.75 -2.44
CA ILE A 35 0.37 2.12 -1.40
C ILE A 35 -0.40 2.86 -0.30
N ALA A 36 -0.16 2.44 0.94
CA ALA A 36 -0.83 3.07 2.07
C ALA A 36 -0.31 4.48 2.26
N LYS A 37 -1.22 5.42 2.40
CA LYS A 37 -0.87 6.82 2.64
C LYS A 37 -0.71 7.08 4.13
N LYS A 38 -1.25 6.20 4.95
CA LYS A 38 -1.17 6.32 6.40
C LYS A 38 -1.43 4.96 7.01
N ALA A 39 -1.12 4.83 8.27
CA ALA A 39 -1.37 3.58 9.00
C ALA A 39 -2.86 3.29 9.03
N ASN A 40 -3.21 2.04 8.82
CA ASN A 40 -4.62 1.65 8.80
C ASN A 40 -4.75 0.14 8.96
N THR A 41 -5.94 -0.29 9.33
CA THR A 41 -6.29 -1.70 9.43
C THR A 41 -7.74 -1.83 8.99
N GLY A 42 -8.01 -2.77 8.12
CA GLY A 42 -9.39 -3.02 7.71
C GLY A 42 -9.97 -2.00 6.76
N VAL A 43 -9.14 -1.14 6.18
CA VAL A 43 -9.62 -0.13 5.22
C VAL A 43 -9.30 -0.62 3.82
N ALA A 44 -10.33 -0.78 3.01
CA ALA A 44 -10.14 -1.30 1.66
C ALA A 44 -9.27 -0.37 0.82
N PRO A 45 -8.44 -0.93 -0.07
CA PRO A 45 -7.57 -0.09 -0.91
C PRO A 45 -8.33 0.84 -1.85
N THR A 46 -9.62 0.65 -2.02
CA THR A 46 -10.42 1.55 -2.83
C THR A 46 -10.70 2.87 -2.13
N ASP A 47 -10.36 2.97 -0.84
CA ASP A 47 -10.53 4.22 -0.11
C ASP A 47 -9.38 5.15 -0.45
N SER A 48 -9.64 6.16 -1.24
CA SER A 48 -8.59 7.02 -1.77
C SER A 48 -7.97 7.92 -0.73
N GLU A 49 -8.58 8.05 0.44
CA GLU A 49 -7.98 8.83 1.51
C GLU A 49 -6.91 8.07 2.27
N THR A 50 -6.98 6.76 2.25
CA THR A 50 -6.05 5.91 2.98
C THR A 50 -5.04 5.26 2.06
N TRP A 51 -5.42 4.94 0.84
CA TRP A 51 -4.57 4.24 -0.10
C TRP A 51 -4.47 5.03 -1.39
N MET A 52 -3.35 4.89 -2.09
CA MET A 52 -3.24 5.47 -3.41
C MET A 52 -2.91 4.38 -4.41
N LEU A 53 -3.47 4.50 -5.58
CA LEU A 53 -3.22 3.56 -6.65
C LEU A 53 -1.80 3.78 -7.17
N ALA A 54 -0.98 2.75 -7.09
CA ALA A 54 0.40 2.85 -7.54
C ALA A 54 0.54 2.31 -8.96
N LEU A 55 -0.18 1.24 -9.27
CA LEU A 55 -0.08 0.62 -10.58
C LEU A 55 -1.32 -0.19 -10.79
N GLU A 56 -2.00 0.00 -11.91
CA GLU A 56 -3.21 -0.75 -12.16
C GLU A 56 -2.95 -1.85 -13.16
N ASN A 57 -3.75 -2.90 -13.04
CA ASN A 57 -3.77 -4.01 -13.97
C ASN A 57 -2.42 -4.70 -14.05
N VAL A 58 -1.96 -5.21 -12.91
CA VAL A 58 -0.64 -5.82 -12.81
C VAL A 58 -0.66 -7.32 -13.06
N SER A 59 -1.73 -7.85 -13.57
CA SER A 59 -1.78 -9.28 -13.85
C SER A 59 -0.85 -9.62 -14.99
N GLN A 60 -0.39 -10.83 -14.98
CA GLN A 60 0.54 -11.28 -16.00
C GLN A 60 -0.16 -12.10 -17.02
#